data_db06b391c8f72b9b4f322af939ccdaba
#
_entry.id   db06b391c8f72b9b4f322af939ccdaba
#
_cell.length_a   1.000
_cell.length_b   1.000
_cell.length_c   1.000
_cell.angle_alpha   90.00
_cell.angle_beta   90.00
_cell.angle_gamma   90.00
#
_symmetry.space_group_name_H-M   'P 1'
#
loop_
_entity.id
_entity.type
_entity.pdbx_description
1 polymer ?
#
loop_
_entity_poly.entity_id
_entity_poly.type
_entity_poly.pdbx_seq_one_letter_code
_entity_poly.pdbx_strand_id
1 'polypeptide(L)'
;DAIINLSVLRTDRKIAFDVNMKGNLNMMLAAEKFKISRVINTGPHFQVAGPTYENYDSEITPDIPPQPGVNLYAITKALGQEICRVYTENNPHIYLQTLLFYNFYNDSLTLGGERNVGKPPQEVGTDLTPFSIRWEDAAEAIKKALEISLDNLPTRLENYFIFADLPHGKFSNKKAKEQLGWQPKYNLKDLWSR
;
A
#
# COMPACT_ATOMS: atom_id res chain seq x y z
N ASP A 1 13.63 -8.79 14.77
CA ASP A 1 12.43 -7.94 14.95
C ASP A 1 12.20 -7.08 13.71
N ALA A 2 11.00 -6.50 13.59
CA ALA A 2 10.60 -5.67 12.46
C ALA A 2 9.73 -4.50 12.93
N ILE A 3 9.63 -3.47 12.10
CA ILE A 3 8.65 -2.40 12.27
C ILE A 3 7.62 -2.52 11.14
N ILE A 4 6.33 -2.46 11.51
CA ILE A 4 5.22 -2.36 10.56
C ILE A 4 4.52 -1.03 10.78
N ASN A 5 4.53 -0.16 9.76
CA ASN A 5 3.87 1.13 9.80
C ASN A 5 2.51 1.08 9.08
N LEU A 6 1.45 1.09 9.86
CA LEU A 6 0.07 1.17 9.38
C LEU A 6 -0.56 2.55 9.64
N SER A 7 0.24 3.52 10.08
CA SER A 7 -0.27 4.85 10.43
C SER A 7 -0.75 5.61 9.19
N VAL A 8 -1.87 6.29 9.36
CA VAL A 8 -2.49 7.09 8.31
C VAL A 8 -3.33 8.22 8.89
N LEU A 9 -3.22 9.40 8.29
CA LEU A 9 -4.20 10.47 8.44
C LEU A 9 -4.47 11.13 7.09
N ARG A 10 -5.73 11.45 6.80
CA ARG A 10 -6.17 11.88 5.46
C ARG A 10 -6.70 13.30 5.39
N THR A 11 -7.33 13.81 6.44
CA THR A 11 -8.24 14.96 6.35
C THR A 11 -7.68 16.28 6.88
N ASP A 12 -6.90 16.27 7.94
CA ASP A 12 -6.29 17.48 8.48
C ASP A 12 -4.91 17.71 7.88
N ARG A 13 -4.69 18.91 7.29
CA ARG A 13 -3.43 19.22 6.60
C ARG A 13 -2.22 19.10 7.53
N LYS A 14 -2.26 19.74 8.70
CA LYS A 14 -1.14 19.76 9.64
C LYS A 14 -0.85 18.34 10.15
N ILE A 15 -1.88 17.66 10.62
CA ILE A 15 -1.75 16.32 11.19
C ILE A 15 -1.37 15.30 10.10
N ALA A 16 -1.83 15.49 8.85
CA ALA A 16 -1.40 14.62 7.74
C ALA A 16 0.11 14.68 7.51
N PHE A 17 0.72 15.87 7.53
CA PHE A 17 2.17 16.01 7.47
C PHE A 17 2.86 15.40 8.70
N ASP A 18 2.33 15.65 9.89
CA ASP A 18 2.91 15.12 11.13
C ASP A 18 2.86 13.59 11.16
N VAL A 19 1.75 12.97 10.78
CA VAL A 19 1.60 11.51 10.80
C VAL A 19 2.30 10.85 9.61
N ASN A 20 2.04 11.32 8.38
CA ASN A 20 2.51 10.62 7.18
C ASN A 20 3.98 10.94 6.83
N MET A 21 4.52 12.07 7.25
CA MET A 21 5.93 12.44 6.99
C MET A 21 6.80 12.31 8.22
N LYS A 22 6.52 13.09 9.29
CA LYS A 22 7.32 13.01 10.51
C LYS A 22 7.21 11.64 11.19
N GLY A 23 6.04 10.99 11.10
CA GLY A 23 5.86 9.62 11.56
C GLY A 23 6.81 8.66 10.86
N ASN A 24 6.95 8.76 9.53
CA ASN A 24 7.92 7.97 8.78
C ASN A 24 9.37 8.29 9.16
N LEU A 25 9.71 9.57 9.33
CA LEU A 25 11.04 9.97 9.83
C LEU A 25 11.34 9.34 11.19
N ASN A 26 10.41 9.44 12.14
CA ASN A 26 10.58 8.89 13.49
C ASN A 26 10.72 7.35 13.46
N MET A 27 9.97 6.69 12.59
CA MET A 27 10.08 5.25 12.36
C MET A 27 11.48 4.86 11.86
N MET A 28 12.01 5.58 10.88
CA MET A 28 13.35 5.30 10.33
C MET A 28 14.46 5.59 11.33
N LEU A 29 14.34 6.70 12.11
CA LEU A 29 15.24 7.00 13.23
C LEU A 29 15.22 5.89 14.28
N ALA A 30 14.06 5.32 14.58
CA ALA A 30 13.95 4.20 15.50
C ALA A 30 14.61 2.93 14.91
N ALA A 31 14.37 2.64 13.62
CA ALA A 31 15.01 1.50 12.95
C ALA A 31 16.53 1.60 12.98
N GLU A 32 17.08 2.77 12.69
CA GLU A 32 18.51 3.05 12.77
C GLU A 32 19.05 2.88 14.20
N LYS A 33 18.41 3.55 15.17
CA LYS A 33 18.84 3.55 16.59
C LYS A 33 18.84 2.16 17.21
N PHE A 34 17.82 1.36 16.92
CA PHE A 34 17.64 0.02 17.50
C PHE A 34 18.14 -1.10 16.60
N LYS A 35 18.80 -0.76 15.48
CA LYS A 35 19.35 -1.73 14.50
C LYS A 35 18.30 -2.71 13.98
N ILE A 36 17.10 -2.21 13.73
CA ILE A 36 16.02 -2.99 13.15
C ILE A 36 16.20 -3.03 11.63
N SER A 37 16.42 -4.23 11.12
CA SER A 37 16.74 -4.39 9.68
C SER A 37 15.50 -4.42 8.79
N ARG A 38 14.34 -4.83 9.30
CA ARG A 38 13.13 -4.96 8.50
C ARG A 38 12.13 -3.85 8.82
N VAL A 39 11.79 -3.08 7.81
CA VAL A 39 10.75 -2.05 7.89
C VAL A 39 9.70 -2.34 6.80
N ILE A 40 8.45 -2.49 7.21
CA ILE A 40 7.30 -2.62 6.32
C ILE A 40 6.47 -1.35 6.43
N ASN A 41 6.42 -0.59 5.35
CA ASN A 41 5.60 0.63 5.26
C ASN A 41 4.34 0.36 4.44
N THR A 42 3.30 1.16 4.64
CA THR A 42 2.06 1.06 3.88
C THR A 42 1.66 2.40 3.27
N GLY A 43 1.07 2.34 2.10
CA GLY A 43 0.60 3.52 1.41
C GLY A 43 -0.56 3.23 0.44
N PRO A 44 -1.20 4.28 -0.08
CA PRO A 44 -2.18 4.13 -1.15
C PRO A 44 -1.45 3.92 -2.48
N HIS A 45 -2.04 3.12 -3.37
CA HIS A 45 -1.48 2.92 -4.72
C HIS A 45 -1.27 4.25 -5.47
N PHE A 46 -2.16 5.21 -5.27
CA PHE A 46 -2.10 6.51 -5.94
C PHE A 46 -1.03 7.47 -5.39
N GLN A 47 -0.22 7.06 -4.42
CA GLN A 47 1.02 7.80 -4.13
C GLN A 47 2.05 7.68 -5.26
N VAL A 48 2.00 6.59 -6.03
CA VAL A 48 2.84 6.38 -7.21
C VAL A 48 2.06 6.57 -8.51
N ALA A 49 0.82 6.13 -8.59
CA ALA A 49 0.00 6.14 -9.80
C ALA A 49 -1.23 7.04 -9.63
N GLY A 50 -1.00 8.33 -9.47
CA GLY A 50 -2.05 9.35 -9.44
C GLY A 50 -2.58 9.71 -10.84
N PRO A 51 -3.28 10.84 -10.99
CA PRO A 51 -3.97 11.23 -12.23
C PRO A 51 -3.11 11.25 -13.50
N THR A 52 -1.81 11.43 -13.36
CA THR A 52 -0.87 11.40 -14.50
C THR A 52 -0.91 10.09 -15.27
N TYR A 53 -1.26 8.99 -14.60
CA TYR A 53 -1.30 7.65 -15.20
C TYR A 53 -2.71 7.16 -15.56
N GLU A 54 -3.75 7.98 -15.40
CA GLU A 54 -5.13 7.58 -15.67
C GLU A 54 -5.35 7.10 -17.11
N ASN A 55 -4.70 7.75 -18.07
CA ASN A 55 -4.78 7.42 -19.49
C ASN A 55 -3.57 6.63 -20.00
N TYR A 56 -2.80 6.00 -19.12
CA TYR A 56 -1.64 5.23 -19.50
C TYR A 56 -2.05 3.83 -19.95
N ASP A 57 -1.72 3.47 -21.18
CA ASP A 57 -2.13 2.20 -21.79
C ASP A 57 -1.22 1.02 -21.41
N SER A 58 -0.09 1.29 -20.81
CA SER A 58 0.87 0.29 -20.37
C SER A 58 0.59 -0.22 -18.97
N GLU A 59 1.15 -1.38 -18.63
CA GLU A 59 1.16 -1.91 -17.27
C GLU A 59 1.83 -0.92 -16.31
N ILE A 60 1.15 -0.61 -15.21
CA ILE A 60 1.68 0.24 -14.14
C ILE A 60 2.25 -0.66 -13.06
N THR A 61 3.54 -0.51 -12.80
CA THR A 61 4.24 -1.23 -11.74
C THR A 61 4.43 -0.33 -10.50
N PRO A 62 4.65 -0.91 -9.32
CA PRO A 62 4.87 -0.11 -8.11
C PRO A 62 6.20 0.67 -8.08
N ASP A 63 7.08 0.43 -9.06
CA ASP A 63 8.43 1.02 -9.12
C ASP A 63 8.52 2.26 -10.02
N ILE A 64 7.41 2.70 -10.61
CA ILE A 64 7.37 3.94 -11.39
C ILE A 64 7.60 5.15 -10.48
N PRO A 65 8.13 6.27 -11.01
CA PRO A 65 8.29 7.49 -10.23
C PRO A 65 6.98 7.98 -9.63
N PRO A 66 6.96 8.40 -8.34
CA PRO A 66 5.75 8.88 -7.70
C PRO A 66 5.12 10.07 -8.43
N GLN A 67 3.84 9.97 -8.72
CA GLN A 67 3.03 11.03 -9.35
C GLN A 67 1.69 11.18 -8.60
N PRO A 68 1.71 11.61 -7.32
CA PRO A 68 0.53 11.60 -6.45
C PRO A 68 -0.55 12.62 -6.85
N GLY A 69 -0.29 13.51 -7.81
CA GLY A 69 -1.18 14.64 -8.10
C GLY A 69 -1.26 15.62 -6.95
N VAL A 70 -2.43 16.24 -6.76
CA VAL A 70 -2.66 17.29 -5.73
C VAL A 70 -3.40 16.77 -4.49
N ASN A 71 -3.62 15.47 -4.39
CA ASN A 71 -4.30 14.88 -3.24
C ASN A 71 -3.39 14.93 -1.99
N LEU A 72 -3.84 15.60 -0.93
CA LEU A 72 -3.08 15.79 0.30
C LEU A 72 -2.56 14.48 0.90
N TYR A 73 -3.41 13.46 0.94
CA TYR A 73 -3.03 12.14 1.47
C TYR A 73 -1.95 11.48 0.62
N ALA A 74 -2.12 11.48 -0.71
CA ALA A 74 -1.14 10.92 -1.63
C ALA A 74 0.21 11.65 -1.57
N ILE A 75 0.19 12.99 -1.57
CA ILE A 75 1.40 13.82 -1.46
C ILE A 75 2.16 13.50 -0.16
N THR A 76 1.47 13.54 0.98
CA THR A 76 2.14 13.31 2.27
C THR A 76 2.67 11.88 2.41
N LYS A 77 1.99 10.89 1.85
CA LYS A 77 2.47 9.51 1.80
C LYS A 77 3.67 9.35 0.86
N ALA A 78 3.64 9.98 -0.32
CA ALA A 78 4.76 9.97 -1.26
C ALA A 78 6.02 10.62 -0.66
N LEU A 79 5.86 11.78 -0.02
CA LEU A 79 6.96 12.45 0.69
C LEU A 79 7.49 11.63 1.87
N GLY A 80 6.60 10.99 2.62
CA GLY A 80 7.00 10.07 3.70
C GLY A 80 7.77 8.86 3.16
N GLN A 81 7.37 8.32 2.03
CA GLN A 81 8.11 7.24 1.34
C GLN A 81 9.49 7.69 0.89
N GLU A 82 9.63 8.92 0.38
CA GLU A 82 10.92 9.49 -0.01
C GLU A 82 11.87 9.63 1.19
N ILE A 83 11.37 10.05 2.35
CA ILE A 83 12.13 10.04 3.60
C ILE A 83 12.64 8.63 3.91
N CYS A 84 11.76 7.63 3.83
CA CYS A 84 12.15 6.24 4.07
C CYS A 84 13.22 5.76 3.08
N ARG A 85 13.10 6.12 1.79
CA ARG A 85 14.07 5.78 0.74
C ARG A 85 15.46 6.33 1.08
N VAL A 86 15.54 7.64 1.37
CA VAL A 86 16.82 8.32 1.69
C VAL A 86 17.49 7.66 2.91
N TYR A 87 16.71 7.36 3.96
CA TYR A 87 17.24 6.69 5.14
C TYR A 87 17.73 5.28 4.84
N THR A 88 17.01 4.51 4.05
CA THR A 88 17.41 3.15 3.67
C THR A 88 18.68 3.15 2.85
N GLU A 89 18.85 4.10 1.92
CA GLU A 89 20.06 4.23 1.13
C GLU A 89 21.30 4.51 1.99
N ASN A 90 21.14 5.34 3.03
CA ASN A 90 22.23 5.73 3.92
C ASN A 90 22.46 4.75 5.10
N ASN A 91 21.57 3.76 5.28
CA ASN A 91 21.65 2.76 6.34
C ASN A 91 21.66 1.33 5.75
N PRO A 92 22.84 0.77 5.43
CA PRO A 92 22.94 -0.50 4.69
C PRO A 92 22.30 -1.71 5.37
N HIS A 93 22.03 -1.63 6.67
CA HIS A 93 21.36 -2.71 7.42
C HIS A 93 19.83 -2.66 7.33
N ILE A 94 19.24 -1.58 6.77
CA ILE A 94 17.79 -1.43 6.69
C ILE A 94 17.28 -1.90 5.31
N TYR A 95 16.23 -2.70 5.33
CA TYR A 95 15.43 -3.15 4.19
C TYR A 95 14.02 -2.60 4.34
N LEU A 96 13.57 -1.85 3.35
CA LEU A 96 12.25 -1.23 3.30
C LEU A 96 11.38 -1.94 2.28
N GLN A 97 10.26 -2.47 2.72
CA GLN A 97 9.21 -3.03 1.87
C GLN A 97 7.97 -2.14 2.00
N THR A 98 7.51 -1.54 0.91
CA THR A 98 6.30 -0.72 0.90
C THR A 98 5.16 -1.45 0.22
N LEU A 99 4.11 -1.71 0.97
CA LEU A 99 2.89 -2.35 0.47
C LEU A 99 1.87 -1.27 0.13
N LEU A 100 1.47 -1.21 -1.14
CA LEU A 100 0.56 -0.21 -1.69
C LEU A 100 -0.82 -0.82 -1.90
N PHE A 101 -1.80 -0.28 -1.18
CA PHE A 101 -3.18 -0.75 -1.18
C PHE A 101 -4.12 0.28 -1.82
N TYR A 102 -5.34 -0.16 -2.11
CA TYR A 102 -6.45 0.73 -2.43
C TYR A 102 -7.47 0.73 -1.27
N ASN A 103 -8.61 0.09 -1.43
CA ASN A 103 -9.62 -0.05 -0.39
C ASN A 103 -9.60 -1.44 0.22
N PHE A 104 -9.87 -1.50 1.52
CA PHE A 104 -10.04 -2.76 2.25
C PHE A 104 -11.51 -3.10 2.37
N TYR A 105 -11.84 -4.38 2.30
CA TYR A 105 -13.18 -4.88 2.56
C TYR A 105 -13.18 -6.20 3.33
N ASN A 106 -14.29 -6.50 3.96
CA ASN A 106 -14.66 -7.80 4.50
C ASN A 106 -16.15 -8.03 4.26
N ASP A 107 -16.68 -9.18 4.64
CA ASP A 107 -18.09 -9.50 4.42
C ASP A 107 -19.04 -8.51 5.10
N SER A 108 -18.68 -8.03 6.30
CA SER A 108 -19.46 -7.01 7.02
C SER A 108 -19.50 -5.66 6.27
N LEU A 109 -18.40 -5.25 5.64
CA LEU A 109 -18.35 -4.02 4.83
C LEU A 109 -19.12 -4.18 3.52
N THR A 110 -19.08 -5.38 2.94
CA THR A 110 -19.81 -5.71 1.71
C THR A 110 -21.32 -5.78 1.97
N LEU A 111 -21.72 -6.27 3.14
CA LEU A 111 -23.11 -6.47 3.55
C LEU A 111 -23.69 -5.32 4.39
N GLY A 112 -23.04 -4.18 4.50
CA GLY A 112 -23.51 -3.04 5.28
C GLY A 112 -22.84 -2.88 6.63
N GLY A 113 -21.57 -3.29 6.76
CA GLY A 113 -20.78 -3.10 7.98
C GLY A 113 -20.60 -1.64 8.41
N GLU A 114 -19.84 -1.40 9.45
CA GLU A 114 -19.73 -0.09 10.15
C GLU A 114 -19.51 1.13 9.24
N ARG A 115 -18.80 0.98 8.12
CA ARG A 115 -18.64 2.06 7.12
C ARG A 115 -19.95 2.49 6.44
N ASN A 116 -20.94 1.62 6.46
CA ASN A 116 -22.20 1.82 5.78
C ASN A 116 -23.36 2.10 6.73
N VAL A 117 -23.08 2.27 8.02
CA VAL A 117 -24.11 2.64 9.00
C VAL A 117 -24.78 3.94 8.55
N GLY A 118 -26.11 3.89 8.38
CA GLY A 118 -26.92 5.00 7.93
C GLY A 118 -26.94 5.24 6.41
N LYS A 119 -26.21 4.46 5.60
CA LYS A 119 -26.33 4.51 4.13
C LYS A 119 -27.49 3.62 3.64
N PRO A 120 -28.22 4.06 2.61
CA PRO A 120 -29.23 3.21 1.99
C PRO A 120 -28.58 1.98 1.32
N PRO A 121 -29.31 0.85 1.21
CA PRO A 121 -28.76 -0.39 0.63
C PRO A 121 -28.17 -0.25 -0.77
N GLN A 122 -28.64 0.72 -1.57
CA GLN A 122 -28.14 1.01 -2.91
C GLN A 122 -26.72 1.61 -2.91
N GLU A 123 -26.30 2.21 -1.80
CA GLU A 123 -24.98 2.79 -1.62
C GLU A 123 -23.99 1.83 -0.95
N VAL A 124 -24.50 0.71 -0.44
CA VAL A 124 -23.66 -0.33 0.16
C VAL A 124 -22.90 -1.02 -0.96
N GLY A 125 -21.59 -0.91 -0.93
CA GLY A 125 -20.72 -1.49 -1.95
C GLY A 125 -20.33 -0.54 -3.08
N THR A 126 -20.85 0.71 -3.13
CA THR A 126 -20.35 1.72 -4.10
C THR A 126 -18.90 2.11 -3.83
N ASP A 127 -18.43 1.97 -2.59
CA ASP A 127 -17.04 2.19 -2.20
C ASP A 127 -16.13 1.01 -2.58
N LEU A 128 -16.69 -0.14 -2.98
CA LEU A 128 -15.92 -1.26 -3.48
C LEU A 128 -15.60 -1.03 -4.96
N THR A 129 -14.34 -1.17 -5.27
CA THR A 129 -13.85 -1.17 -6.63
C THR A 129 -13.12 -2.48 -6.89
N PRO A 130 -12.92 -2.85 -8.14
CA PRO A 130 -12.13 -4.02 -8.49
C PRO A 130 -10.71 -4.02 -7.89
N PHE A 131 -10.16 -2.86 -7.53
CA PHE A 131 -8.86 -2.72 -6.85
C PHE A 131 -8.92 -3.02 -5.35
N SER A 132 -10.11 -3.16 -4.79
CA SER A 132 -10.26 -3.41 -3.34
C SER A 132 -9.68 -4.76 -2.97
N ILE A 133 -9.05 -4.82 -1.82
CA ILE A 133 -8.40 -6.02 -1.27
C ILE A 133 -9.13 -6.49 -0.02
N ARG A 134 -9.33 -7.79 0.11
CA ARG A 134 -9.88 -8.37 1.33
C ARG A 134 -8.88 -8.26 2.47
N TRP A 135 -9.37 -8.02 3.69
CA TRP A 135 -8.49 -7.86 4.86
C TRP A 135 -7.59 -9.07 5.09
N GLU A 136 -8.10 -10.27 4.85
CA GLU A 136 -7.33 -11.49 4.98
C GLU A 136 -6.17 -11.57 3.97
N ASP A 137 -6.41 -11.17 2.73
CA ASP A 137 -5.37 -11.12 1.69
C ASP A 137 -4.33 -10.03 1.99
N ALA A 138 -4.79 -8.87 2.51
CA ALA A 138 -3.88 -7.80 2.93
C ALA A 138 -3.01 -8.22 4.12
N ALA A 139 -3.59 -8.90 5.11
CA ALA A 139 -2.86 -9.43 6.25
C ALA A 139 -1.84 -10.50 5.83
N GLU A 140 -2.21 -11.38 4.90
CA GLU A 140 -1.29 -12.38 4.36
C GLU A 140 -0.12 -11.72 3.59
N ALA A 141 -0.36 -10.61 2.87
CA ALA A 141 0.72 -9.86 2.22
C ALA A 141 1.72 -9.29 3.23
N ILE A 142 1.24 -8.71 4.34
CA ILE A 142 2.09 -8.22 5.42
C ILE A 142 2.88 -9.39 6.04
N LYS A 143 2.23 -10.51 6.30
CA LYS A 143 2.86 -11.71 6.83
C LYS A 143 3.96 -12.21 5.89
N LYS A 144 3.70 -12.31 4.60
CA LYS A 144 4.70 -12.71 3.60
C LYS A 144 5.90 -11.77 3.57
N ALA A 145 5.66 -10.45 3.64
CA ALA A 145 6.73 -9.45 3.74
C ALA A 145 7.54 -9.58 5.04
N LEU A 146 6.95 -10.06 6.13
CA LEU A 146 7.66 -10.36 7.38
C LEU A 146 8.50 -11.65 7.30
N GLU A 147 8.00 -12.66 6.63
CA GLU A 147 8.58 -14.01 6.61
C GLU A 147 9.68 -14.20 5.56
N ILE A 148 9.65 -13.44 4.47
CA ILE A 148 10.68 -13.54 3.43
C ILE A 148 12.08 -13.28 4.02
N SER A 149 13.08 -14.09 3.64
CA SER A 149 14.46 -13.77 3.99
C SER A 149 14.88 -12.45 3.34
N LEU A 150 15.57 -11.58 4.08
CA LEU A 150 16.08 -10.33 3.53
C LEU A 150 17.07 -10.58 2.39
N ASP A 151 17.80 -11.70 2.43
CA ASP A 151 18.74 -12.09 1.37
C ASP A 151 18.06 -12.50 0.07
N ASN A 152 16.76 -12.80 0.12
CA ASN A 152 15.94 -13.12 -1.07
C ASN A 152 15.30 -11.89 -1.70
N LEU A 153 15.41 -10.71 -1.09
CA LEU A 153 14.91 -9.48 -1.70
C LEU A 153 15.89 -9.01 -2.78
N PRO A 154 15.41 -8.68 -3.99
CA PRO A 154 16.27 -8.20 -5.08
C PRO A 154 17.05 -6.93 -4.71
N THR A 155 16.40 -6.02 -3.96
CA THR A 155 17.02 -4.82 -3.44
C THR A 155 16.58 -4.52 -2.00
N ARG A 156 17.21 -3.55 -1.36
CA ARG A 156 16.81 -3.10 -0.02
C ARG A 156 15.58 -2.19 -0.03
N LEU A 157 15.13 -1.77 -1.21
CA LEU A 157 14.00 -0.88 -1.43
C LEU A 157 13.01 -1.54 -2.37
N GLU A 158 11.94 -2.10 -1.84
CA GLU A 158 10.95 -2.83 -2.62
C GLU A 158 9.56 -2.25 -2.43
N ASN A 159 8.86 -2.00 -3.52
CA ASN A 159 7.47 -1.57 -3.53
C ASN A 159 6.59 -2.67 -4.14
N TYR A 160 5.40 -2.87 -3.60
CA TYR A 160 4.47 -3.90 -4.04
C TYR A 160 3.05 -3.36 -4.14
N PHE A 161 2.38 -3.54 -5.27
CA PHE A 161 0.93 -3.40 -5.34
C PHE A 161 0.26 -4.64 -4.76
N ILE A 162 -0.59 -4.43 -3.77
CA ILE A 162 -1.35 -5.48 -3.08
C ILE A 162 -2.83 -5.31 -3.43
N PHE A 163 -3.22 -5.90 -4.55
CA PHE A 163 -4.56 -5.84 -5.12
C PHE A 163 -5.10 -7.23 -5.41
N ALA A 164 -6.42 -7.35 -5.47
CA ALA A 164 -7.04 -8.49 -6.13
C ALA A 164 -6.57 -8.60 -7.59
N ASP A 165 -6.69 -9.78 -8.19
CA ASP A 165 -6.36 -9.95 -9.60
C ASP A 165 -7.33 -9.14 -10.47
N LEU A 166 -6.77 -8.24 -11.28
CA LEU A 166 -7.51 -7.36 -12.16
C LEU A 166 -7.57 -7.94 -13.56
N PRO A 167 -8.75 -7.93 -14.22
CA PRO A 167 -8.90 -8.57 -15.53
C PRO A 167 -8.10 -7.89 -16.65
N HIS A 168 -7.78 -6.60 -16.53
CA HIS A 168 -7.03 -5.86 -17.55
C HIS A 168 -5.53 -5.71 -17.25
N GLY A 169 -5.04 -6.21 -16.11
CA GLY A 169 -3.61 -6.20 -15.78
C GLY A 169 -2.94 -4.82 -15.67
N LYS A 170 -3.71 -3.71 -15.67
CA LYS A 170 -3.16 -2.35 -15.72
C LYS A 170 -2.31 -2.03 -14.49
N PHE A 171 -2.77 -2.42 -13.30
CA PHE A 171 -2.00 -2.30 -12.07
C PHE A 171 -1.49 -3.69 -11.67
N SER A 172 -0.21 -3.90 -11.84
CA SER A 172 0.36 -5.24 -11.71
C SER A 172 0.69 -5.60 -10.27
N ASN A 173 0.11 -6.70 -9.79
CA ASN A 173 0.50 -7.33 -8.53
C ASN A 173 1.54 -8.45 -8.75
N LYS A 174 2.06 -8.60 -9.97
CA LYS A 174 2.99 -9.65 -10.38
C LYS A 174 4.23 -9.68 -9.48
N LYS A 175 4.83 -8.51 -9.20
CA LYS A 175 6.00 -8.40 -8.34
C LYS A 175 5.77 -8.97 -6.95
N ALA A 176 4.62 -8.70 -6.33
CA ALA A 176 4.26 -9.28 -5.03
C ALA A 176 4.13 -10.81 -5.09
N LYS A 177 3.54 -11.33 -6.15
CA LYS A 177 3.43 -12.79 -6.38
C LYS A 177 4.79 -13.46 -6.52
N GLU A 178 5.65 -12.90 -7.34
CA GLU A 178 6.95 -13.49 -7.67
C GLU A 178 7.95 -13.38 -6.54
N GLN A 179 8.02 -12.25 -5.87
CA GLN A 179 9.03 -11.98 -4.85
C GLN A 179 8.57 -12.41 -3.45
N LEU A 180 7.33 -12.08 -3.05
CA LEU A 180 6.83 -12.44 -1.71
C LEU A 180 6.18 -13.83 -1.65
N GLY A 181 5.90 -14.45 -2.80
CA GLY A 181 5.07 -15.66 -2.85
C GLY A 181 3.64 -15.41 -2.34
N TRP A 182 3.18 -14.16 -2.43
CA TRP A 182 1.83 -13.77 -2.06
C TRP A 182 0.87 -13.93 -3.24
N GLN A 183 -0.35 -14.37 -2.97
CA GLN A 183 -1.42 -14.40 -3.98
C GLN A 183 -2.75 -14.03 -3.34
N PRO A 184 -3.58 -13.19 -3.98
CA PRO A 184 -4.93 -12.91 -3.49
C PRO A 184 -5.79 -14.18 -3.63
N LYS A 185 -6.51 -14.52 -2.56
CA LYS A 185 -7.47 -15.63 -2.54
C LYS A 185 -8.87 -15.18 -2.95
N TYR A 186 -9.13 -13.90 -2.79
CA TYR A 186 -10.43 -13.29 -3.05
C TYR A 186 -10.33 -12.30 -4.21
N ASN A 187 -11.37 -12.25 -5.02
CA ASN A 187 -11.48 -11.30 -6.10
C ASN A 187 -12.93 -10.77 -6.18
N LEU A 188 -13.09 -9.67 -6.88
CA LEU A 188 -14.37 -9.01 -7.08
C LEU A 188 -14.82 -9.14 -8.55
N LYS A 189 -14.69 -10.34 -9.14
CA LYS A 189 -14.99 -10.58 -10.56
C LYS A 189 -16.40 -10.13 -10.94
N ASP A 190 -17.37 -10.31 -10.06
CA ASP A 190 -18.75 -9.93 -10.31
C ASP A 190 -18.95 -8.42 -10.45
N LEU A 191 -18.02 -7.60 -9.96
CA LEU A 191 -18.07 -6.15 -10.14
C LEU A 191 -17.56 -5.72 -11.53
N TRP A 192 -16.86 -6.59 -12.26
CA TRP A 192 -16.32 -6.29 -13.58
C TRP A 192 -17.29 -6.59 -14.72
N SER A 193 -18.33 -7.34 -14.46
CA SER A 193 -19.32 -7.76 -15.46
C SER A 193 -20.48 -6.79 -15.62
N ARG A 194 -20.40 -5.59 -15.06
CA ARG A 194 -21.45 -4.57 -15.10
C ARG A 194 -21.11 -3.44 -16.05
#